data_4963b47150c6bff5e17519bfd05dcc57
#
_entry.id   4963b47150c6bff5e17519bfd05dcc57
#
_cell.length_a   1.000
_cell.length_b   1.000
_cell.length_c   1.000
_cell.angle_alpha   90.00
_cell.angle_beta   90.00
_cell.angle_gamma   90.00
#
_symmetry.space_group_name_H-M   'P 1'
#
loop_
_entity.id
_entity.type
_entity.pdbx_description
1 polymer ?
#
loop_
_entity_poly.entity_id
_entity_poly.type
_entity_poly.pdbx_seq_one_letter_code
_entity_poly.pdbx_strand_id
1 'polypeptide(L)'
;GQKVYEIMLAEWYYQNNNCFEALILVTGTIPLIEQEKDMRCLFVALALQMKILLVNGQTKAARPLVEKIRKRIQITGWDELTSSLNAIECLGACYDGRLQDVERWLDDIAPDENKGIFMMDMYAWMVKVRCYIQTGKYMAAYVLTHQLIALLIPGRRYMDLCECYMLSAIIYYKMKNMEGMCEELSKAIALAKRCGYIRLLADTGNCMVQMLAIYQKEYEEDSFISEIKEL
;
A
#
# COMPACT_ATOMS: atom_id res chain seq x y z
N GLY A 1 2.54 14.14 -20.30
CA GLY A 1 3.19 15.07 -19.40
C GLY A 1 2.38 15.60 -18.25
N GLN A 2 1.46 16.53 -18.45
CA GLN A 2 0.81 17.27 -17.36
C GLN A 2 0.01 16.35 -16.41
N LYS A 3 -0.73 15.38 -16.93
CA LYS A 3 -1.59 14.50 -16.15
C LYS A 3 -0.81 13.54 -15.23
N VAL A 4 0.33 13.05 -15.70
CA VAL A 4 1.25 12.26 -14.85
C VAL A 4 1.72 13.11 -13.67
N TYR A 5 2.07 14.37 -13.92
CA TYR A 5 2.46 15.30 -12.86
C TYR A 5 1.32 15.53 -11.84
N GLU A 6 0.09 15.71 -12.31
CA GLU A 6 -1.08 15.91 -11.43
C GLU A 6 -1.36 14.67 -10.57
N ILE A 7 -1.21 13.45 -11.11
CA ILE A 7 -1.32 12.21 -10.32
C ILE A 7 -0.20 12.12 -9.27
N MET A 8 1.05 12.42 -9.66
CA MET A 8 2.18 12.42 -8.72
C MET A 8 2.01 13.48 -7.63
N LEU A 9 1.46 14.65 -7.97
CA LEU A 9 1.16 15.71 -7.00
C LEU A 9 0.02 15.28 -6.06
N ALA A 10 -1.01 14.59 -6.56
CA ALA A 10 -2.08 14.06 -5.75
C ALA A 10 -1.55 13.00 -4.76
N GLU A 11 -0.66 12.08 -5.21
CA GLU A 11 0.01 11.14 -4.31
C GLU A 11 0.86 11.86 -3.26
N TRP A 12 1.59 12.91 -3.64
CA TRP A 12 2.36 13.71 -2.70
C TRP A 12 1.47 14.39 -1.66
N TYR A 13 0.34 14.99 -2.05
CA TYR A 13 -0.64 15.54 -1.11
C TYR A 13 -1.16 14.47 -0.16
N TYR A 14 -1.50 13.28 -0.68
CA TYR A 14 -1.96 12.19 0.14
C TYR A 14 -0.92 11.77 1.18
N GLN A 15 0.33 11.56 0.76
CA GLN A 15 1.41 11.15 1.65
C GLN A 15 1.71 12.20 2.74
N ASN A 16 1.48 13.47 2.46
CA ASN A 16 1.61 14.57 3.42
C ASN A 16 0.29 14.88 4.17
N ASN A 17 -0.60 13.92 4.26
CA ASN A 17 -1.87 14.01 4.99
C ASN A 17 -2.88 15.06 4.46
N ASN A 18 -2.70 15.55 3.25
CA ASN A 18 -3.63 16.46 2.58
C ASN A 18 -4.62 15.65 1.72
N CYS A 19 -5.38 14.74 2.36
CA CYS A 19 -6.27 13.79 1.67
C CYS A 19 -7.37 14.47 0.86
N PHE A 20 -7.85 15.63 1.30
CA PHE A 20 -8.90 16.38 0.62
C PHE A 20 -8.38 16.96 -0.71
N GLU A 21 -7.23 17.62 -0.69
CA GLU A 21 -6.56 18.15 -1.88
C GLU A 21 -6.18 17.04 -2.85
N ALA A 22 -5.66 15.92 -2.31
CA ALA A 22 -5.35 14.75 -3.10
C ALA A 22 -6.59 14.21 -3.83
N LEU A 23 -7.71 14.09 -3.15
CA LEU A 23 -8.96 13.58 -3.70
C LEU A 23 -9.54 14.52 -4.76
N ILE A 24 -9.54 15.84 -4.52
CA ILE A 24 -9.99 16.85 -5.50
C ILE A 24 -9.15 16.75 -6.77
N LEU A 25 -7.82 16.74 -6.61
CA LEU A 25 -6.90 16.74 -7.75
C LEU A 25 -7.03 15.47 -8.58
N VAL A 26 -6.99 14.29 -7.95
CA VAL A 26 -7.10 13.02 -8.68
C VAL A 26 -8.47 12.88 -9.36
N THR A 27 -9.56 13.30 -8.69
CA THR A 27 -10.91 13.23 -9.26
C THR A 27 -11.06 14.15 -10.47
N GLY A 28 -10.47 15.34 -10.41
CA GLY A 28 -10.48 16.30 -11.53
C GLY A 28 -9.64 15.87 -12.72
N THR A 29 -8.56 15.11 -12.48
CA THR A 29 -7.66 14.65 -13.54
C THR A 29 -8.20 13.42 -14.30
N ILE A 30 -9.00 12.55 -13.67
CA ILE A 30 -9.52 11.32 -14.29
C ILE A 30 -10.26 11.57 -15.62
N PRO A 31 -11.21 12.51 -15.74
CA PRO A 31 -11.91 12.76 -17.02
C PRO A 31 -10.97 13.17 -18.16
N LEU A 32 -9.90 13.88 -17.84
CA LEU A 32 -8.91 14.32 -18.82
C LEU A 32 -8.07 13.14 -19.32
N ILE A 33 -7.73 12.19 -18.43
CA ILE A 33 -7.00 10.97 -18.79
C ILE A 33 -7.88 10.06 -19.66
N GLU A 34 -9.17 9.96 -19.33
CA GLU A 34 -10.13 9.15 -20.11
C GLU A 34 -10.25 9.64 -21.55
N GLN A 35 -10.20 10.96 -21.80
CA GLN A 35 -10.21 11.52 -23.16
C GLN A 35 -8.96 11.13 -23.97
N GLU A 36 -7.80 11.02 -23.31
CA GLU A 36 -6.54 10.63 -23.97
C GLU A 36 -6.39 9.10 -24.13
N LYS A 37 -7.28 8.31 -23.54
CA LYS A 37 -7.27 6.84 -23.56
C LYS A 37 -5.97 6.23 -22.98
N ASP A 38 -5.30 6.94 -22.08
CA ASP A 38 -4.10 6.44 -21.38
C ASP A 38 -4.52 5.53 -20.21
N MET A 39 -4.58 4.22 -20.48
CA MET A 39 -5.03 3.24 -19.49
C MET A 39 -4.11 3.10 -18.28
N ARG A 40 -2.79 3.30 -18.43
CA ARG A 40 -1.85 3.21 -17.30
C ARG A 40 -2.06 4.37 -16.35
N CYS A 41 -2.12 5.59 -16.87
CA CYS A 41 -2.42 6.77 -16.07
C CYS A 41 -3.81 6.68 -15.43
N LEU A 42 -4.81 6.19 -16.16
CA LEU A 42 -6.17 6.00 -15.63
C LEU A 42 -6.18 5.01 -14.47
N PHE A 43 -5.48 3.87 -14.62
CA PHE A 43 -5.38 2.87 -13.57
C PHE A 43 -4.75 3.45 -12.30
N VAL A 44 -3.61 4.15 -12.41
CA VAL A 44 -2.92 4.75 -11.25
C VAL A 44 -3.80 5.79 -10.57
N ALA A 45 -4.46 6.67 -11.33
CA ALA A 45 -5.35 7.69 -10.78
C ALA A 45 -6.54 7.09 -10.01
N LEU A 46 -7.20 6.08 -10.60
CA LEU A 46 -8.32 5.39 -9.96
C LEU A 46 -7.86 4.56 -8.74
N ALA A 47 -6.68 3.93 -8.79
CA ALA A 47 -6.10 3.22 -7.68
C ALA A 47 -5.81 4.15 -6.49
N LEU A 48 -5.25 5.34 -6.75
CA LEU A 48 -5.05 6.36 -5.71
C LEU A 48 -6.38 6.85 -5.13
N GLN A 49 -7.37 7.14 -5.97
CA GLN A 49 -8.70 7.53 -5.50
C GLN A 49 -9.32 6.45 -4.61
N MET A 50 -9.22 5.18 -5.01
CA MET A 50 -9.70 4.05 -4.21
C MET A 50 -8.96 3.95 -2.86
N LYS A 51 -7.63 4.09 -2.86
CA LYS A 51 -6.82 4.07 -1.64
C LYS A 51 -7.29 5.13 -0.66
N ILE A 52 -7.47 6.38 -1.11
CA ILE A 52 -7.95 7.49 -0.28
C ILE A 52 -9.34 7.18 0.30
N LEU A 53 -10.26 6.63 -0.50
CA LEU A 53 -11.59 6.24 -0.04
C LEU A 53 -11.55 5.12 0.99
N LEU A 54 -10.71 4.09 0.77
CA LEU A 54 -10.58 2.95 1.68
C LEU A 54 -10.06 3.36 3.06
N VAL A 55 -9.00 4.16 3.11
CA VAL A 55 -8.43 4.60 4.40
C VAL A 55 -9.33 5.56 5.16
N ASN A 56 -10.24 6.26 4.45
CA ASN A 56 -11.28 7.08 5.05
C ASN A 56 -12.56 6.29 5.40
N GLY A 57 -12.53 4.96 5.37
CA GLY A 57 -13.67 4.09 5.69
C GLY A 57 -14.80 4.11 4.66
N GLN A 58 -14.57 4.70 3.47
CA GLN A 58 -15.58 4.82 2.41
C GLN A 58 -15.53 3.62 1.43
N THR A 59 -15.50 2.40 1.95
CA THR A 59 -15.36 1.17 1.15
C THR A 59 -16.50 0.99 0.13
N LYS A 60 -17.72 1.43 0.47
CA LYS A 60 -18.86 1.39 -0.45
C LYS A 60 -18.66 2.29 -1.68
N ALA A 61 -18.00 3.44 -1.52
CA ALA A 61 -17.70 4.35 -2.63
C ALA A 61 -16.54 3.84 -3.51
N ALA A 62 -15.64 3.04 -2.95
CA ALA A 62 -14.53 2.45 -3.69
C ALA A 62 -14.95 1.33 -4.65
N ARG A 63 -15.97 0.53 -4.30
CA ARG A 63 -16.42 -0.62 -5.11
C ARG A 63 -16.79 -0.28 -6.57
N PRO A 64 -17.57 0.78 -6.87
CA PRO A 64 -17.87 1.14 -8.26
C PRO A 64 -16.65 1.47 -9.10
N LEU A 65 -15.55 1.94 -8.47
CA LEU A 65 -14.29 2.22 -9.16
C LEU A 65 -13.59 0.94 -9.62
N VAL A 66 -13.62 -0.14 -8.82
CA VAL A 66 -13.13 -1.46 -9.20
C VAL A 66 -13.82 -1.94 -10.47
N GLU A 67 -15.16 -1.91 -10.48
CA GLU A 67 -15.95 -2.33 -11.63
C GLU A 67 -15.69 -1.45 -12.88
N LYS A 68 -15.52 -0.16 -12.69
CA LYS A 68 -15.16 0.77 -13.77
C LYS A 68 -13.81 0.39 -14.39
N ILE A 69 -12.78 0.13 -13.57
CA ILE A 69 -11.45 -0.27 -14.04
C ILE A 69 -11.54 -1.64 -14.75
N ARG A 70 -12.22 -2.62 -14.15
CA ARG A 70 -12.38 -3.97 -14.71
C ARG A 70 -12.99 -3.94 -16.11
N LYS A 71 -14.06 -3.18 -16.29
CA LYS A 71 -14.70 -2.99 -17.60
C LYS A 71 -13.74 -2.33 -18.62
N ARG A 72 -12.95 -1.36 -18.17
CA ARG A 72 -11.98 -0.70 -19.05
C ARG A 72 -10.85 -1.65 -19.47
N ILE A 73 -10.32 -2.46 -18.57
CA ILE A 73 -9.30 -3.49 -18.88
C ILE A 73 -9.86 -4.44 -19.95
N GLN A 74 -11.08 -4.96 -19.75
CA GLN A 74 -11.72 -5.87 -20.71
C GLN A 74 -11.93 -5.26 -22.10
N ILE A 75 -12.33 -3.99 -22.17
CA ILE A 75 -12.56 -3.29 -23.45
C ILE A 75 -11.25 -2.99 -24.18
N THR A 76 -10.19 -2.69 -23.45
CA THR A 76 -8.91 -2.22 -24.02
C THR A 76 -7.87 -3.31 -24.18
N GLY A 77 -8.08 -4.51 -23.58
CA GLY A 77 -7.14 -5.63 -23.63
C GLY A 77 -5.86 -5.41 -22.81
N TRP A 78 -5.92 -4.55 -21.76
CA TRP A 78 -4.79 -4.30 -20.87
C TRP A 78 -4.73 -5.32 -19.73
N ASP A 79 -4.64 -6.61 -20.07
CA ASP A 79 -4.75 -7.73 -19.12
C ASP A 79 -3.63 -7.72 -18.07
N GLU A 80 -2.48 -7.10 -18.36
CA GLU A 80 -1.39 -6.94 -17.39
C GLU A 80 -1.77 -6.13 -16.14
N LEU A 81 -2.84 -5.33 -16.19
CA LEU A 81 -3.34 -4.59 -15.02
C LEU A 81 -4.26 -5.42 -14.13
N THR A 82 -4.67 -6.60 -14.57
CA THR A 82 -5.62 -7.46 -13.83
C THR A 82 -5.06 -7.92 -12.49
N SER A 83 -3.79 -8.29 -12.43
CA SER A 83 -3.11 -8.69 -11.18
C SER A 83 -3.19 -7.58 -10.13
N SER A 84 -2.83 -6.35 -10.50
CA SER A 84 -2.88 -5.20 -9.61
C SER A 84 -4.31 -4.83 -9.21
N LEU A 85 -5.29 -4.94 -10.13
CA LEU A 85 -6.70 -4.67 -9.81
C LEU A 85 -7.26 -5.68 -8.78
N ASN A 86 -6.99 -6.96 -8.98
CA ASN A 86 -7.40 -8.00 -8.03
C ASN A 86 -6.75 -7.81 -6.66
N ALA A 87 -5.50 -7.36 -6.63
CA ALA A 87 -4.81 -7.03 -5.38
C ALA A 87 -5.45 -5.82 -4.67
N ILE A 88 -5.84 -4.76 -5.39
CA ILE A 88 -6.56 -3.61 -4.81
C ILE A 88 -7.90 -4.06 -4.22
N GLU A 89 -8.63 -4.92 -4.91
CA GLU A 89 -9.91 -5.46 -4.42
C GLU A 89 -9.72 -6.31 -3.15
N CYS A 90 -8.67 -7.14 -3.12
CA CYS A 90 -8.28 -7.89 -1.94
C CYS A 90 -7.87 -6.98 -0.78
N LEU A 91 -7.14 -5.90 -1.03
CA LEU A 91 -6.83 -4.90 -0.01
C LEU A 91 -8.10 -4.30 0.60
N GLY A 92 -9.13 -4.01 -0.23
CA GLY A 92 -10.46 -3.61 0.26
C GLY A 92 -11.10 -4.67 1.15
N ALA A 93 -10.95 -5.96 0.84
CA ALA A 93 -11.39 -7.05 1.71
C ALA A 93 -10.64 -7.09 3.05
N CYS A 94 -9.34 -6.76 3.04
CA CYS A 94 -8.55 -6.62 4.27
C CYS A 94 -9.09 -5.50 5.15
N TYR A 95 -9.39 -4.31 4.61
CA TYR A 95 -9.97 -3.20 5.36
C TYR A 95 -11.37 -3.50 5.91
N ASP A 96 -12.18 -4.25 5.16
CA ASP A 96 -13.53 -4.68 5.59
C ASP A 96 -13.51 -5.87 6.58
N GLY A 97 -12.34 -6.48 6.86
CA GLY A 97 -12.21 -7.67 7.71
C GLY A 97 -12.83 -8.94 7.11
N ARG A 98 -13.00 -9.01 5.79
CA ARG A 98 -13.59 -10.15 5.07
C ARG A 98 -12.55 -11.25 4.84
N LEU A 99 -12.20 -11.97 5.91
CA LEU A 99 -11.13 -12.99 5.90
C LEU A 99 -11.32 -14.08 4.86
N GLN A 100 -12.55 -14.54 4.63
CA GLN A 100 -12.83 -15.58 3.61
C GLN A 100 -12.46 -15.12 2.19
N ASP A 101 -12.69 -13.84 1.86
CA ASP A 101 -12.31 -13.29 0.56
C ASP A 101 -10.79 -13.15 0.45
N VAL A 102 -10.12 -12.80 1.55
CA VAL A 102 -8.65 -12.73 1.63
C VAL A 102 -8.03 -14.12 1.42
N GLU A 103 -8.54 -15.16 2.10
CA GLU A 103 -8.06 -16.53 1.95
C GLU A 103 -8.27 -17.05 0.52
N ARG A 104 -9.45 -16.82 -0.05
CA ARG A 104 -9.73 -17.20 -1.44
C ARG A 104 -8.77 -16.52 -2.42
N TRP A 105 -8.49 -15.23 -2.21
CA TRP A 105 -7.53 -14.52 -3.06
C TRP A 105 -6.12 -15.10 -2.94
N LEU A 106 -5.69 -15.44 -1.72
CA LEU A 106 -4.38 -16.08 -1.48
C LEU A 106 -4.25 -17.42 -2.19
N ASP A 107 -5.31 -18.22 -2.20
CA ASP A 107 -5.28 -19.59 -2.71
C ASP A 107 -5.46 -19.63 -4.25
N ASP A 108 -6.30 -18.76 -4.82
CA ASP A 108 -6.73 -18.87 -6.21
C ASP A 108 -6.12 -17.81 -7.15
N ILE A 109 -5.75 -16.61 -6.62
CA ILE A 109 -5.48 -15.44 -7.45
C ILE A 109 -4.12 -14.83 -7.20
N ALA A 110 -3.61 -14.88 -5.97
CA ALA A 110 -2.36 -14.23 -5.57
C ALA A 110 -1.17 -14.70 -6.42
N PRO A 111 -0.15 -13.84 -6.64
CA PRO A 111 1.04 -14.25 -7.37
C PRO A 111 1.69 -15.51 -6.78
N ASP A 112 2.11 -16.43 -7.64
CA ASP A 112 2.72 -17.69 -7.26
C ASP A 112 4.23 -17.52 -7.01
N GLU A 113 4.68 -17.73 -5.77
CA GLU A 113 6.07 -17.60 -5.35
C GLU A 113 7.02 -18.54 -6.10
N ASN A 114 6.53 -19.69 -6.57
CA ASN A 114 7.33 -20.64 -7.34
C ASN A 114 7.68 -20.15 -8.75
N LYS A 115 6.95 -19.18 -9.26
CA LYS A 115 7.20 -18.57 -10.59
C LYS A 115 8.18 -17.42 -10.55
N GLY A 116 8.65 -17.05 -9.35
CA GLY A 116 9.54 -15.91 -9.14
C GLY A 116 8.79 -14.59 -8.95
N ILE A 117 9.49 -13.59 -8.40
CA ILE A 117 8.95 -12.27 -8.11
C ILE A 117 9.24 -11.34 -9.26
N PHE A 118 8.18 -10.85 -9.92
CA PHE A 118 8.28 -9.87 -10.99
C PHE A 118 7.98 -8.46 -10.48
N MET A 119 8.83 -7.50 -10.87
CA MET A 119 8.70 -6.09 -10.44
C MET A 119 7.40 -5.43 -10.90
N MET A 120 6.80 -5.91 -11.98
CA MET A 120 5.50 -5.43 -12.49
C MET A 120 4.35 -5.75 -11.53
N ASP A 121 4.47 -6.85 -10.79
CA ASP A 121 3.46 -7.30 -9.82
C ASP A 121 3.79 -6.88 -8.38
N MET A 122 4.74 -5.96 -8.18
CA MET A 122 5.22 -5.57 -6.84
C MET A 122 4.08 -5.19 -5.89
N TYR A 123 3.07 -4.47 -6.41
CA TYR A 123 1.90 -4.11 -5.63
C TYR A 123 1.13 -5.35 -5.13
N ALA A 124 0.89 -6.34 -6.01
CA ALA A 124 0.22 -7.58 -5.65
C ALA A 124 1.03 -8.41 -4.64
N TRP A 125 2.36 -8.39 -4.75
CA TRP A 125 3.25 -9.03 -3.77
C TRP A 125 3.15 -8.38 -2.39
N MET A 126 3.12 -7.04 -2.30
CA MET A 126 2.95 -6.34 -1.02
C MET A 126 1.57 -6.61 -0.40
N VAL A 127 0.51 -6.66 -1.21
CA VAL A 127 -0.82 -7.06 -0.74
C VAL A 127 -0.80 -8.51 -0.23
N LYS A 128 -0.09 -9.43 -0.89
CA LYS A 128 0.07 -10.81 -0.43
C LYS A 128 0.72 -10.89 0.96
N VAL A 129 1.74 -10.08 1.22
CA VAL A 129 2.33 -9.96 2.56
C VAL A 129 1.28 -9.52 3.59
N ARG A 130 0.48 -8.50 3.28
CA ARG A 130 -0.60 -8.02 4.17
C ARG A 130 -1.63 -9.12 4.45
N CYS A 131 -2.00 -9.89 3.42
CA CYS A 131 -2.91 -11.04 3.55
C CYS A 131 -2.32 -12.13 4.45
N TYR A 132 -1.04 -12.45 4.31
CA TYR A 132 -0.35 -13.39 5.20
C TYR A 132 -0.33 -12.92 6.65
N ILE A 133 -0.09 -11.62 6.89
CA ILE A 133 -0.15 -11.04 8.24
C ILE A 133 -1.56 -11.19 8.82
N GLN A 134 -2.58 -10.86 8.04
CA GLN A 134 -3.98 -10.88 8.49
C GLN A 134 -4.50 -12.29 8.77
N THR A 135 -4.03 -13.28 8.01
CA THR A 135 -4.37 -14.70 8.20
C THR A 135 -3.45 -15.43 9.17
N GLY A 136 -2.52 -14.72 9.84
CA GLY A 136 -1.61 -15.29 10.85
C GLY A 136 -0.47 -16.12 10.28
N LYS A 137 -0.26 -16.12 8.96
CA LYS A 137 0.83 -16.84 8.27
C LYS A 137 2.17 -16.05 8.37
N TYR A 138 2.60 -15.73 9.60
CA TYR A 138 3.70 -14.77 9.84
C TYR A 138 5.05 -15.22 9.25
N MET A 139 5.37 -16.52 9.26
CA MET A 139 6.62 -17.01 8.66
C MET A 139 6.64 -16.85 7.13
N ALA A 140 5.52 -17.10 6.45
CA ALA A 140 5.39 -16.86 5.02
C ALA A 140 5.51 -15.36 4.70
N ALA A 141 4.85 -14.51 5.50
CA ALA A 141 4.97 -13.06 5.40
C ALA A 141 6.42 -12.60 5.57
N TYR A 142 7.14 -13.13 6.55
CA TYR A 142 8.55 -12.82 6.83
C TYR A 142 9.44 -13.14 5.63
N VAL A 143 9.37 -14.38 5.14
CA VAL A 143 10.21 -14.83 4.02
C VAL A 143 9.96 -13.97 2.78
N LEU A 144 8.69 -13.78 2.41
CA LEU A 144 8.33 -12.99 1.24
C LEU A 144 8.79 -11.52 1.38
N THR A 145 8.56 -10.89 2.54
CA THR A 145 8.95 -9.49 2.76
C THR A 145 10.46 -9.29 2.60
N HIS A 146 11.29 -10.21 3.13
CA HIS A 146 12.74 -10.12 2.99
C HIS A 146 13.21 -10.32 1.55
N GLN A 147 12.55 -11.16 0.77
CA GLN A 147 12.80 -11.29 -0.66
C GLN A 147 12.46 -10.00 -1.42
N LEU A 148 11.33 -9.35 -1.08
CA LEU A 148 10.94 -8.07 -1.68
C LEU A 148 11.96 -6.97 -1.33
N ILE A 149 12.38 -6.86 -0.07
CA ILE A 149 13.40 -5.89 0.36
C ILE A 149 14.70 -6.07 -0.45
N ALA A 150 15.18 -7.30 -0.60
CA ALA A 150 16.39 -7.59 -1.36
C ALA A 150 16.29 -7.14 -2.83
N LEU A 151 15.12 -7.26 -3.45
CA LEU A 151 14.87 -6.80 -4.82
C LEU A 151 14.71 -5.28 -4.94
N LEU A 152 14.17 -4.62 -3.91
CA LEU A 152 13.86 -3.20 -3.95
C LEU A 152 15.07 -2.29 -3.69
N ILE A 153 16.04 -2.74 -2.89
CA ILE A 153 17.24 -1.96 -2.54
C ILE A 153 18.00 -1.48 -3.79
N PRO A 154 18.37 -2.34 -4.76
CA PRO A 154 19.08 -1.89 -5.96
C PRO A 154 18.26 -0.93 -6.83
N GLY A 155 16.94 -1.11 -6.86
CA GLY A 155 16.02 -0.32 -7.70
C GLY A 155 15.70 1.08 -7.20
N ARG A 156 16.13 1.45 -5.98
CA ARG A 156 15.85 2.73 -5.32
C ARG A 156 14.35 3.08 -5.26
N ARG A 157 13.49 2.08 -5.18
CA ARG A 157 12.04 2.25 -5.04
C ARG A 157 11.69 2.53 -3.58
N TYR A 158 11.95 3.76 -3.14
CA TYR A 158 11.94 4.12 -1.72
C TYR A 158 10.57 4.01 -1.05
N MET A 159 9.46 4.25 -1.78
CA MET A 159 8.12 4.08 -1.22
C MET A 159 7.82 2.61 -0.93
N ASP A 160 8.04 1.73 -1.90
CA ASP A 160 7.85 0.29 -1.74
C ASP A 160 8.78 -0.29 -0.65
N LEU A 161 10.03 0.19 -0.62
CA LEU A 161 11.01 -0.24 0.40
C LEU A 161 10.58 0.20 1.81
N CYS A 162 10.07 1.43 1.96
CA CYS A 162 9.52 1.93 3.21
C CYS A 162 8.33 1.08 3.67
N GLU A 163 7.42 0.74 2.75
CA GLU A 163 6.29 -0.14 3.03
C GLU A 163 6.74 -1.53 3.45
N CYS A 164 7.73 -2.12 2.78
CA CYS A 164 8.28 -3.42 3.15
C CYS A 164 8.94 -3.41 4.54
N TYR A 165 9.70 -2.37 4.90
CA TYR A 165 10.25 -2.24 6.26
C TYR A 165 9.15 -2.11 7.31
N MET A 166 8.10 -1.33 7.04
CA MET A 166 6.94 -1.24 7.91
C MET A 166 6.24 -2.59 8.09
N LEU A 167 5.99 -3.32 6.99
CA LEU A 167 5.40 -4.67 7.04
C LEU A 167 6.28 -5.64 7.81
N SER A 168 7.61 -5.58 7.63
CA SER A 168 8.57 -6.37 8.41
C SER A 168 8.47 -6.07 9.91
N ALA A 169 8.37 -4.80 10.28
CA ALA A 169 8.17 -4.40 11.68
C ALA A 169 6.87 -4.97 12.26
N ILE A 170 5.77 -4.94 11.49
CA ILE A 170 4.49 -5.54 11.90
C ILE A 170 4.64 -7.05 12.11
N ILE A 171 5.33 -7.75 11.21
CA ILE A 171 5.57 -9.19 11.31
C ILE A 171 6.33 -9.52 12.59
N TYR A 172 7.44 -8.83 12.86
CA TYR A 172 8.20 -9.01 14.10
C TYR A 172 7.37 -8.71 15.35
N TYR A 173 6.56 -7.64 15.33
CA TYR A 173 5.63 -7.33 16.42
C TYR A 173 4.64 -8.46 16.68
N LYS A 174 4.02 -9.03 15.63
CA LYS A 174 3.10 -10.16 15.73
C LYS A 174 3.79 -11.43 16.23
N MET A 175 5.06 -11.63 15.89
CA MET A 175 5.90 -12.73 16.36
C MET A 175 6.48 -12.50 17.76
N LYS A 176 6.15 -11.36 18.42
CA LYS A 176 6.65 -10.98 19.75
C LYS A 176 8.18 -10.74 19.81
N ASN A 177 8.80 -10.44 18.70
CA ASN A 177 10.20 -10.00 18.63
C ASN A 177 10.27 -8.47 18.59
N MET A 178 10.40 -7.84 19.77
CA MET A 178 10.36 -6.38 19.90
C MET A 178 11.65 -5.73 19.38
N GLU A 179 12.79 -6.38 19.53
CA GLU A 179 14.08 -5.89 19.00
C GLU A 179 14.05 -5.80 17.47
N GLY A 180 13.68 -6.89 16.78
CA GLY A 180 13.51 -6.89 15.33
C GLY A 180 12.45 -5.88 14.86
N MET A 181 11.36 -5.74 15.61
CA MET A 181 10.34 -4.74 15.34
C MET A 181 10.91 -3.31 15.37
N CYS A 182 11.67 -2.95 16.41
CA CYS A 182 12.28 -1.62 16.54
C CYS A 182 13.30 -1.36 15.43
N GLU A 183 14.11 -2.36 15.08
CA GLU A 183 15.11 -2.23 14.00
C GLU A 183 14.45 -1.92 12.65
N GLU A 184 13.44 -2.71 12.26
CA GLU A 184 12.75 -2.51 10.98
C GLU A 184 11.92 -1.23 10.97
N LEU A 185 11.28 -0.89 12.10
CA LEU A 185 10.52 0.35 12.24
C LEU A 185 11.44 1.59 12.12
N SER A 186 12.66 1.53 12.67
CA SER A 186 13.67 2.59 12.49
C SER A 186 13.97 2.84 11.01
N LYS A 187 14.14 1.78 10.22
CA LYS A 187 14.40 1.89 8.78
C LYS A 187 13.22 2.52 8.05
N ALA A 188 12.00 2.10 8.39
CA ALA A 188 10.77 2.65 7.82
C ALA A 188 10.61 4.15 8.15
N ILE A 189 10.78 4.53 9.43
CA ILE A 189 10.69 5.92 9.89
C ILE A 189 11.75 6.80 9.20
N ALA A 190 13.00 6.32 9.09
CA ALA A 190 14.08 7.08 8.45
C ALA A 190 13.76 7.38 6.97
N LEU A 191 13.22 6.40 6.24
CA LEU A 191 12.79 6.60 4.85
C LEU A 191 11.57 7.51 4.76
N ALA A 192 10.57 7.31 5.62
CA ALA A 192 9.35 8.09 5.61
C ALA A 192 9.64 9.57 5.91
N LYS A 193 10.49 9.87 6.90
CA LYS A 193 10.95 11.25 7.20
C LYS A 193 11.65 11.89 6.00
N ARG A 194 12.58 11.16 5.38
CA ARG A 194 13.35 11.68 4.24
C ARG A 194 12.49 12.00 3.03
N CYS A 195 11.43 11.21 2.80
CA CYS A 195 10.63 11.27 1.58
C CYS A 195 9.23 11.88 1.79
N GLY A 196 8.82 12.17 3.03
CA GLY A 196 7.51 12.72 3.35
C GLY A 196 6.37 11.68 3.29
N TYR A 197 6.62 10.39 3.64
CA TYR A 197 5.61 9.32 3.56
C TYR A 197 4.86 9.13 4.89
N ILE A 198 4.19 10.16 5.39
CA ILE A 198 3.48 10.10 6.68
C ILE A 198 2.33 9.11 6.64
N ARG A 199 1.48 9.22 5.61
CA ARG A 199 0.29 8.37 5.48
C ARG A 199 0.62 6.90 5.30
N LEU A 200 1.76 6.58 4.70
CA LEU A 200 2.19 5.20 4.54
C LEU A 200 2.32 4.48 5.89
N LEU A 201 2.77 5.17 6.93
CA LEU A 201 2.86 4.65 8.30
C LEU A 201 1.54 4.79 9.05
N ALA A 202 0.92 5.97 9.01
CA ALA A 202 -0.31 6.27 9.76
C ALA A 202 -1.48 5.37 9.34
N ASP A 203 -1.63 5.04 8.05
CA ASP A 203 -2.70 4.17 7.54
C ASP A 203 -2.66 2.73 8.08
N THR A 204 -1.61 2.37 8.80
CA THR A 204 -1.53 1.11 9.54
C THR A 204 -2.43 1.09 10.80
N GLY A 205 -2.87 2.27 11.25
CA GLY A 205 -3.82 2.44 12.34
C GLY A 205 -3.27 1.99 13.70
N ASN A 206 -4.14 1.41 14.54
CA ASN A 206 -3.80 1.05 15.92
C ASN A 206 -2.53 0.19 16.06
N CYS A 207 -2.19 -0.64 15.07
CA CYS A 207 -0.97 -1.43 15.12
C CYS A 207 0.27 -0.54 15.14
N MET A 208 0.29 0.52 14.33
CA MET A 208 1.38 1.51 14.31
C MET A 208 1.49 2.24 15.64
N VAL A 209 0.36 2.69 16.20
CA VAL A 209 0.35 3.39 17.51
C VAL A 209 0.97 2.52 18.60
N GLN A 210 0.63 1.22 18.65
CA GLN A 210 1.19 0.28 19.61
C GLN A 210 2.69 0.06 19.41
N MET A 211 3.15 -0.11 18.17
CA MET A 211 4.56 -0.27 17.85
C MET A 211 5.36 1.00 18.20
N LEU A 212 4.84 2.18 17.89
CA LEU A 212 5.48 3.45 18.23
C LEU A 212 5.57 3.67 19.74
N ALA A 213 4.57 3.24 20.52
CA ALA A 213 4.62 3.32 21.98
C ALA A 213 5.72 2.43 22.58
N ILE A 214 6.05 1.30 21.93
CA ILE A 214 7.19 0.46 22.32
C ILE A 214 8.50 1.10 21.88
N TYR A 215 8.57 1.54 20.64
CA TYR A 215 9.72 2.17 20.01
C TYR A 215 10.23 3.38 20.81
N GLN A 216 9.32 4.25 21.29
CA GLN A 216 9.66 5.45 22.05
C GLN A 216 10.20 5.18 23.48
N LYS A 217 10.18 3.95 23.96
CA LYS A 217 10.86 3.60 25.22
C LYS A 217 12.37 3.54 25.08
N GLU A 218 12.86 3.32 23.85
CA GLU A 218 14.27 3.14 23.53
C GLU A 218 14.85 4.30 22.69
N TYR A 219 13.95 5.01 21.98
CA TYR A 219 14.32 6.08 21.05
C TYR A 219 13.62 7.39 21.43
N GLU A 220 14.31 8.50 21.23
CA GLU A 220 13.78 9.83 21.55
C GLU A 220 12.53 10.14 20.72
N GLU A 221 11.57 10.83 21.35
CA GLU A 221 10.39 11.36 20.69
C GLU A 221 10.76 12.48 19.72
N ASP A 222 10.24 12.41 18.50
CA ASP A 222 10.36 13.49 17.53
C ASP A 222 8.99 13.89 16.95
N SER A 223 8.94 15.09 16.37
CA SER A 223 7.70 15.68 15.84
C SER A 223 7.04 14.82 14.76
N PHE A 224 7.83 14.10 13.96
CA PHE A 224 7.30 13.22 12.90
C PHE A 224 6.55 12.00 13.48
N ILE A 225 7.09 11.41 14.55
CA ILE A 225 6.44 10.30 15.25
C ILE A 225 5.15 10.78 15.92
N SER A 226 5.17 11.98 16.54
CA SER A 226 3.98 12.57 17.15
C SER A 226 2.89 12.81 16.10
N GLU A 227 3.23 13.33 14.93
CA GLU A 227 2.30 13.54 13.83
C GLU A 227 1.65 12.23 13.34
N ILE A 228 2.43 11.13 13.22
CA ILE A 228 1.87 9.82 12.83
C ILE A 228 0.85 9.32 13.86
N LYS A 229 1.07 9.59 15.15
CA LYS A 229 0.18 9.13 16.23
C LYS A 229 -1.13 9.90 16.32
N GLU A 230 -1.16 11.12 15.82
CA GLU A 230 -2.35 11.99 15.80
C GLU A 230 -3.29 11.68 14.62
N LEU A 231 -2.85 10.92 13.63
CA LEU A 231 -3.60 10.52 12.44
C LEU A 231 -4.28 9.17 12.59
#